data_6b4ab04efbdd578ef190e1d76fca6ef9
#
_entry.id   6b4ab04efbdd578ef190e1d76fca6ef9
#
_cell.length_a   1.000
_cell.length_b   1.000
_cell.length_c   1.000
_cell.angle_alpha   90.00
_cell.angle_beta   90.00
_cell.angle_gamma   90.00
#
_symmetry.space_group_name_H-M   'P 1'
#
loop_
_entity.id
_entity.type
_entity.pdbx_description
1 polymer ?
#
loop_
_entity_poly.entity_id
_entity_poly.type
_entity_poly.pdbx_seq_one_letter_code
_entity_poly.pdbx_strand_id
1 'polypeptide(L)'
;MKGFCRKYGFDFIFALCFLFLSFLFLFPFISLMIRSFSLSSFLDVIRQPYLYRILFNTLRQAVLSVLLSLFVAGVCLFVVCRADFKFKEFFMSVTYLPFVIPSIIIVLAFVLLFGKNSPLNINILYSLKAVVIAHAFYNFPVIMHPVYETYMCMNRAKEDVSYTLGAKPVRVFFTITLRELRNTLLSSLLLVFMYCFSSFAIVLTLGGGIKNTTLETEIYKNFKTTLNQTLGTAYALVSFLIMLLMTALYFALNAKGKTEKTAKRRILKKGGIMSSVFALAFGTVILAPVIRIVLFSFFPSGGRGRMNVFKAYGNVFSHYNVIINSLVVAFISASICVFLSFVISEYFVRRNKNLSAAVVFLPLSVSGIALSEGWRAVSGNGYFFSVITLSCVHAFLAFPLIYRYIDSGVRKIPLSVRNVSLTLGCDETYSVFKCDASILKSTLVKGFALALALSLGEVSSVLIVSRSSFTTLSGAIYSYISGYDYASGASAAVVLIVLSLLLTHIAGRKAK
;
A
#
# COMPACT_ATOMS: atom_id res chain seq x y z
N MET A 1 11.69 31.14 -29.58
CA MET A 1 11.60 29.81 -29.00
C MET A 1 12.55 29.55 -27.83
N LYS A 2 13.87 29.81 -27.94
CA LYS A 2 14.82 29.54 -26.82
C LYS A 2 14.50 30.29 -25.51
N GLY A 3 14.03 31.55 -25.55
CA GLY A 3 13.65 32.29 -24.35
C GLY A 3 12.38 31.82 -23.66
N PHE A 4 11.40 31.31 -24.42
CA PHE A 4 10.14 30.75 -23.89
C PHE A 4 10.38 29.40 -23.19
N CYS A 5 11.14 28.50 -23.80
CA CYS A 5 11.53 27.23 -23.19
C CYS A 5 12.32 27.42 -21.91
N ARG A 6 13.15 28.46 -21.80
CA ARG A 6 13.94 28.74 -20.61
C ARG A 6 13.11 29.23 -19.42
N LYS A 7 11.97 29.89 -19.67
CA LYS A 7 11.11 30.47 -18.64
C LYS A 7 9.96 29.55 -18.21
N TYR A 8 9.40 28.78 -19.14
CA TYR A 8 8.17 27.99 -18.92
C TYR A 8 8.36 26.49 -19.15
N GLY A 9 9.56 26.02 -19.42
CA GLY A 9 9.83 24.61 -19.74
C GLY A 9 9.42 23.65 -18.63
N PHE A 10 9.68 23.98 -17.37
CA PHE A 10 9.29 23.14 -16.23
C PHE A 10 7.77 23.16 -15.97
N ASP A 11 7.12 24.33 -16.11
CA ASP A 11 5.66 24.43 -16.01
C ASP A 11 4.96 23.57 -17.08
N PHE A 12 5.52 23.53 -18.31
CA PHE A 12 5.00 22.68 -19.39
C PHE A 12 5.15 21.19 -19.09
N ILE A 13 6.32 20.75 -18.60
CA ILE A 13 6.55 19.35 -18.19
C ILE A 13 5.61 18.98 -17.06
N PHE A 14 5.42 19.83 -16.06
CA PHE A 14 4.47 19.63 -14.99
C PHE A 14 3.04 19.48 -15.54
N ALA A 15 2.62 20.38 -16.43
CA ALA A 15 1.28 20.33 -17.04
C ALA A 15 1.05 18.99 -17.77
N LEU A 16 2.03 18.52 -18.55
CA LEU A 16 1.95 17.21 -19.21
C LEU A 16 1.87 16.05 -18.20
N CYS A 17 2.68 16.07 -17.16
CA CYS A 17 2.64 15.03 -16.12
C CYS A 17 1.31 15.03 -15.36
N PHE A 18 0.79 16.20 -15.06
CA PHE A 18 -0.49 16.35 -14.36
C PHE A 18 -1.68 15.93 -15.24
N LEU A 19 -1.65 16.30 -16.52
CA LEU A 19 -2.63 15.82 -17.50
C LEU A 19 -2.56 14.31 -17.67
N PHE A 20 -1.36 13.75 -17.72
CA PHE A 20 -1.21 12.28 -17.82
C PHE A 20 -1.71 11.56 -16.56
N LEU A 21 -1.42 12.07 -15.35
CA LEU A 21 -1.98 11.53 -14.12
C LEU A 21 -3.51 11.61 -14.11
N SER A 22 -4.05 12.76 -14.56
CA SER A 22 -5.50 12.94 -14.68
C SER A 22 -6.10 11.99 -15.72
N PHE A 23 -5.42 11.78 -16.84
CA PHE A 23 -5.82 10.81 -17.86
C PHE A 23 -5.84 9.37 -17.32
N LEU A 24 -4.85 8.97 -16.53
CA LEU A 24 -4.83 7.63 -15.91
C LEU A 24 -6.07 7.32 -15.07
N PHE A 25 -6.70 8.34 -14.52
CA PHE A 25 -7.94 8.22 -13.75
C PHE A 25 -9.20 8.52 -14.57
N LEU A 26 -9.27 9.71 -15.17
CA LEU A 26 -10.49 10.20 -15.80
C LEU A 26 -10.90 9.34 -16.99
N PHE A 27 -9.93 8.93 -17.81
CA PHE A 27 -10.21 8.16 -19.01
C PHE A 27 -10.89 6.81 -18.72
N PRO A 28 -10.36 5.93 -17.85
CA PRO A 28 -11.04 4.67 -17.53
C PRO A 28 -12.33 4.89 -16.74
N PHE A 29 -12.38 5.88 -15.86
CA PHE A 29 -13.58 6.19 -15.09
C PHE A 29 -14.71 6.70 -15.97
N ILE A 30 -14.45 7.66 -16.85
CA ILE A 30 -15.43 8.19 -17.82
C ILE A 30 -15.85 7.09 -18.78
N SER A 31 -14.92 6.29 -19.28
CA SER A 31 -15.22 5.16 -20.15
C SER A 31 -16.18 4.17 -19.51
N LEU A 32 -15.94 3.82 -18.23
CA LEU A 32 -16.83 2.95 -17.48
C LEU A 32 -18.22 3.57 -17.32
N MET A 33 -18.28 4.87 -17.00
CA MET A 33 -19.55 5.60 -16.85
C MET A 33 -20.33 5.65 -18.16
N ILE A 34 -19.72 6.06 -19.27
CA ILE A 34 -20.40 6.18 -20.56
C ILE A 34 -20.94 4.83 -21.04
N ARG A 35 -20.20 3.74 -20.84
CA ARG A 35 -20.57 2.43 -21.37
C ARG A 35 -21.56 1.65 -20.51
N SER A 36 -21.49 1.82 -19.20
CA SER A 36 -22.12 0.89 -18.27
C SER A 36 -22.97 1.57 -17.19
N PHE A 37 -22.94 2.91 -17.07
CA PHE A 37 -23.75 3.60 -16.08
C PHE A 37 -25.21 3.69 -16.52
N SER A 38 -26.12 3.33 -15.62
CA SER A 38 -27.55 3.54 -15.74
C SER A 38 -28.07 4.15 -14.44
N LEU A 39 -28.74 5.30 -14.55
CA LEU A 39 -29.31 5.98 -13.38
C LEU A 39 -30.38 5.12 -12.71
N SER A 40 -31.21 4.41 -13.46
CA SER A 40 -32.23 3.50 -12.92
C SER A 40 -31.56 2.40 -12.11
N SER A 41 -30.55 1.71 -12.66
CA SER A 41 -29.82 0.66 -11.96
C SER A 41 -29.09 1.17 -10.72
N PHE A 42 -28.55 2.40 -10.76
CA PHE A 42 -27.93 3.02 -9.59
C PHE A 42 -28.95 3.29 -8.49
N LEU A 43 -30.11 3.83 -8.82
CA LEU A 43 -31.19 4.07 -7.86
C LEU A 43 -31.76 2.74 -7.31
N ASP A 44 -31.88 1.72 -8.16
CA ASP A 44 -32.31 0.38 -7.74
C ASP A 44 -31.31 -0.23 -6.75
N VAL A 45 -30.01 -0.13 -7.01
CA VAL A 45 -28.96 -0.58 -6.08
C VAL A 45 -29.07 0.12 -4.74
N ILE A 46 -29.27 1.46 -4.71
CA ILE A 46 -29.41 2.22 -3.47
C ILE A 46 -30.64 1.77 -2.67
N ARG A 47 -31.73 1.42 -3.34
CA ARG A 47 -32.98 1.00 -2.68
C ARG A 47 -32.94 -0.45 -2.17
N GLN A 48 -32.01 -1.27 -2.68
CA GLN A 48 -31.94 -2.68 -2.30
C GLN A 48 -31.41 -2.90 -0.88
N PRO A 49 -32.08 -3.68 -0.03
CA PRO A 49 -31.56 -4.06 1.30
C PRO A 49 -30.21 -4.77 1.25
N TYR A 50 -29.90 -5.40 0.11
CA TYR A 50 -28.65 -6.12 -0.13
C TYR A 50 -27.43 -5.17 -0.10
N LEU A 51 -27.54 -3.95 -0.65
CA LEU A 51 -26.47 -2.95 -0.55
C LEU A 51 -26.12 -2.63 0.91
N TYR A 52 -27.14 -2.40 1.74
CA TYR A 52 -26.92 -2.06 3.15
C TYR A 52 -26.23 -3.18 3.91
N ARG A 53 -26.56 -4.44 3.59
CA ARG A 53 -25.88 -5.60 4.14
C ARG A 53 -24.40 -5.64 3.75
N ILE A 54 -24.09 -5.41 2.47
CA ILE A 54 -22.69 -5.35 1.97
C ILE A 54 -21.93 -4.20 2.60
N LEU A 55 -22.54 -3.02 2.68
CA LEU A 55 -21.94 -1.85 3.33
C LEU A 55 -21.67 -2.12 4.81
N PHE A 56 -22.63 -2.71 5.51
CA PHE A 56 -22.44 -3.09 6.91
C PHE A 56 -21.29 -4.08 7.08
N ASN A 57 -21.18 -5.10 6.23
CA ASN A 57 -20.08 -6.05 6.25
C ASN A 57 -18.73 -5.35 5.98
N THR A 58 -18.71 -4.45 4.99
CA THR A 58 -17.50 -3.67 4.62
C THR A 58 -17.07 -2.76 5.78
N LEU A 59 -17.99 -2.02 6.37
CA LEU A 59 -17.72 -1.16 7.50
C LEU A 59 -17.31 -1.95 8.74
N ARG A 60 -18.04 -2.99 9.07
CA ARG A 60 -17.78 -3.86 10.23
C ARG A 60 -16.38 -4.46 10.17
N GLN A 61 -16.00 -5.05 9.02
CA GLN A 61 -14.67 -5.64 8.88
C GLN A 61 -13.59 -4.57 8.92
N ALA A 62 -13.79 -3.39 8.29
CA ALA A 62 -12.82 -2.31 8.30
C ALA A 62 -12.60 -1.75 9.72
N VAL A 63 -13.68 -1.45 10.46
CA VAL A 63 -13.60 -0.93 11.84
C VAL A 63 -12.93 -1.93 12.77
N LEU A 64 -13.33 -3.21 12.75
CA LEU A 64 -12.70 -4.24 13.58
C LEU A 64 -11.22 -4.43 13.26
N SER A 65 -10.86 -4.36 11.97
CA SER A 65 -9.46 -4.42 11.53
C SER A 65 -8.64 -3.23 12.00
N VAL A 66 -9.19 -2.01 11.94
CA VAL A 66 -8.53 -0.81 12.48
C VAL A 66 -8.32 -0.92 13.99
N LEU A 67 -9.33 -1.36 14.74
CA LEU A 67 -9.24 -1.50 16.20
C LEU A 67 -8.16 -2.54 16.58
N LEU A 68 -8.13 -3.68 15.90
CA LEU A 68 -7.11 -4.70 16.16
C LEU A 68 -5.71 -4.23 15.71
N SER A 69 -5.60 -3.52 14.57
CA SER A 69 -4.33 -2.92 14.13
C SER A 69 -3.81 -1.88 15.13
N LEU A 70 -4.71 -1.06 15.68
CA LEU A 70 -4.37 -0.07 16.71
C LEU A 70 -3.88 -0.76 17.99
N PHE A 71 -4.56 -1.82 18.42
CA PHE A 71 -4.14 -2.60 19.58
C PHE A 71 -2.74 -3.18 19.41
N VAL A 72 -2.47 -3.85 18.28
CA VAL A 72 -1.16 -4.44 17.97
C VAL A 72 -0.09 -3.36 17.87
N ALA A 73 -0.36 -2.26 17.17
CA ALA A 73 0.55 -1.11 17.08
C ALA A 73 0.82 -0.49 18.45
N GLY A 74 -0.21 -0.36 19.29
CA GLY A 74 -0.12 0.17 20.66
C GLY A 74 0.79 -0.65 21.55
N VAL A 75 0.68 -1.99 21.50
CA VAL A 75 1.58 -2.91 22.23
C VAL A 75 3.02 -2.73 21.77
N CYS A 76 3.29 -2.66 20.48
CA CYS A 76 4.63 -2.40 19.95
C CYS A 76 5.16 -1.02 20.37
N LEU A 77 4.35 0.04 20.21
CA LEU A 77 4.72 1.40 20.57
C LEU A 77 5.03 1.53 22.05
N PHE A 78 4.30 0.84 22.91
CA PHE A 78 4.56 0.84 24.36
C PHE A 78 5.99 0.41 24.69
N VAL A 79 6.53 -0.59 23.99
CA VAL A 79 7.90 -1.05 24.20
C VAL A 79 8.92 -0.15 23.51
N VAL A 80 8.69 0.14 22.21
CA VAL A 80 9.68 0.82 21.37
C VAL A 80 9.86 2.30 21.75
N CYS A 81 8.80 2.96 22.24
CA CYS A 81 8.87 4.36 22.67
C CYS A 81 9.51 4.56 24.06
N ARG A 82 9.56 3.51 24.90
CA ARG A 82 10.08 3.63 26.27
C ARG A 82 11.54 3.22 26.43
N ALA A 83 11.98 2.29 25.57
CA ALA A 83 13.28 1.65 25.75
C ALA A 83 14.12 1.68 24.48
N ASP A 84 15.42 1.87 24.68
CA ASP A 84 16.43 1.58 23.67
C ASP A 84 17.07 0.24 24.00
N PHE A 85 16.88 -0.78 23.14
CA PHE A 85 17.34 -2.14 23.38
C PHE A 85 18.18 -2.66 22.21
N LYS A 86 18.98 -3.66 22.50
CA LYS A 86 19.81 -4.32 21.49
C LYS A 86 18.93 -4.84 20.33
N PHE A 87 19.34 -4.60 19.09
CA PHE A 87 18.60 -4.96 17.87
C PHE A 87 17.31 -4.17 17.60
N LYS A 88 17.08 -3.02 18.22
CA LYS A 88 15.90 -2.19 18.00
C LYS A 88 15.70 -1.80 16.53
N GLU A 89 16.76 -1.39 15.84
CA GLU A 89 16.69 -1.02 14.42
C GLU A 89 16.28 -2.21 13.53
N PHE A 90 16.83 -3.39 13.85
CA PHE A 90 16.44 -4.63 13.18
C PHE A 90 14.95 -4.95 13.45
N PHE A 91 14.51 -4.86 14.69
CA PHE A 91 13.10 -5.04 15.06
C PHE A 91 12.18 -4.07 14.31
N MET A 92 12.55 -2.79 14.25
CA MET A 92 11.80 -1.80 13.48
C MET A 92 11.71 -2.15 11.99
N SER A 93 12.78 -2.66 11.42
CA SER A 93 12.78 -3.13 10.02
C SER A 93 11.88 -4.35 9.83
N VAL A 94 11.89 -5.30 10.75
CA VAL A 94 11.02 -6.49 10.74
C VAL A 94 9.55 -6.10 10.89
N THR A 95 9.23 -5.14 11.77
CA THR A 95 7.84 -4.67 11.93
C THR A 95 7.29 -3.98 10.68
N TYR A 96 8.12 -3.49 9.78
CA TYR A 96 7.68 -2.91 8.51
C TYR A 96 7.40 -3.96 7.41
N LEU A 97 7.96 -5.16 7.58
CA LEU A 97 7.92 -6.24 6.58
C LEU A 97 6.51 -6.64 6.13
N PRO A 98 5.49 -6.80 7.03
CA PRO A 98 4.15 -7.18 6.61
C PRO A 98 3.52 -6.23 5.60
N PHE A 99 3.80 -4.94 5.70
CA PHE A 99 3.26 -3.93 4.78
C PHE A 99 3.95 -3.93 3.40
N VAL A 100 5.21 -4.36 3.33
CA VAL A 100 5.98 -4.44 2.08
C VAL A 100 5.70 -5.73 1.31
N ILE A 101 5.35 -6.80 2.02
CA ILE A 101 5.06 -8.10 1.39
C ILE A 101 3.72 -8.00 0.63
N PRO A 102 3.65 -8.52 -0.61
CA PRO A 102 2.41 -8.63 -1.36
C PRO A 102 1.27 -9.28 -0.56
N SER A 103 0.08 -8.68 -0.60
CA SER A 103 -1.09 -9.16 0.18
C SER A 103 -1.46 -10.61 -0.12
N ILE A 104 -1.28 -11.06 -1.35
CA ILE A 104 -1.56 -12.45 -1.75
C ILE A 104 -0.63 -13.47 -1.08
N ILE A 105 0.61 -13.06 -0.78
CA ILE A 105 1.56 -13.90 -0.04
C ILE A 105 1.08 -14.07 1.41
N ILE A 106 0.59 -13.00 2.03
CA ILE A 106 0.02 -13.06 3.38
C ILE A 106 -1.22 -13.95 3.40
N VAL A 107 -2.08 -13.83 2.39
CA VAL A 107 -3.25 -14.72 2.22
C VAL A 107 -2.81 -16.18 2.20
N LEU A 108 -1.85 -16.53 1.34
CA LEU A 108 -1.33 -17.90 1.28
C LEU A 108 -0.72 -18.36 2.61
N ALA A 109 0.05 -17.49 3.27
CA ALA A 109 0.62 -17.79 4.58
C ALA A 109 -0.45 -18.11 5.63
N PHE A 110 -1.55 -17.35 5.63
CA PHE A 110 -2.68 -17.59 6.53
C PHE A 110 -3.39 -18.90 6.22
N VAL A 111 -3.57 -19.24 4.93
CA VAL A 111 -4.09 -20.54 4.52
C VAL A 111 -3.21 -21.68 5.01
N LEU A 112 -1.89 -21.54 4.92
CA LEU A 112 -0.91 -22.55 5.35
C LEU A 112 -0.75 -22.64 6.88
N LEU A 113 -1.05 -21.56 7.62
CA LEU A 113 -0.95 -21.52 9.09
C LEU A 113 -2.22 -21.95 9.80
N PHE A 114 -3.40 -21.64 9.23
CA PHE A 114 -4.71 -21.81 9.87
C PHE A 114 -5.65 -22.75 9.11
N GLY A 115 -5.19 -23.41 8.05
CA GLY A 115 -5.97 -24.42 7.32
C GLY A 115 -6.15 -25.71 8.11
N LYS A 116 -7.06 -26.58 7.67
CA LYS A 116 -7.37 -27.86 8.32
C LYS A 116 -6.16 -28.76 8.61
N ASN A 117 -5.13 -28.68 7.76
CA ASN A 117 -3.90 -29.48 7.87
C ASN A 117 -2.71 -28.62 8.32
N SER A 118 -2.97 -27.53 9.03
CA SER A 118 -1.93 -26.61 9.49
C SER A 118 -1.31 -27.07 10.81
N PRO A 119 -0.07 -26.63 11.12
CA PRO A 119 0.59 -26.94 12.38
C PRO A 119 -0.18 -26.44 13.62
N LEU A 120 -0.92 -25.33 13.48
CA LEU A 120 -1.65 -24.71 14.58
C LEU A 120 -3.01 -25.35 14.84
N ASN A 121 -3.55 -26.10 13.88
CA ASN A 121 -4.87 -26.73 13.91
C ASN A 121 -6.02 -25.81 14.41
N ILE A 122 -5.91 -24.51 14.09
CA ILE A 122 -6.89 -23.49 14.46
C ILE A 122 -7.74 -23.17 13.24
N ASN A 123 -8.98 -23.65 13.21
CA ASN A 123 -9.88 -23.43 12.07
C ASN A 123 -10.56 -22.06 12.14
N ILE A 124 -9.86 -21.01 11.76
CA ILE A 124 -10.41 -19.65 11.65
C ILE A 124 -10.62 -19.17 10.20
N LEU A 125 -10.13 -19.94 9.22
CA LEU A 125 -10.26 -19.58 7.81
C LEU A 125 -11.71 -19.46 7.37
N TYR A 126 -11.92 -18.77 6.27
CA TYR A 126 -13.24 -18.52 5.66
C TYR A 126 -14.22 -17.84 6.62
N SER A 127 -13.70 -16.91 7.42
CA SER A 127 -14.46 -16.17 8.42
C SER A 127 -14.04 -14.70 8.52
N LEU A 128 -14.93 -13.88 9.10
CA LEU A 128 -14.60 -12.50 9.43
C LEU A 128 -13.35 -12.40 10.33
N LYS A 129 -13.16 -13.37 11.24
CA LYS A 129 -11.99 -13.38 12.14
C LYS A 129 -10.69 -13.49 11.37
N ALA A 130 -10.61 -14.36 10.37
CA ALA A 130 -9.42 -14.49 9.51
C ALA A 130 -9.11 -13.18 8.77
N VAL A 131 -10.13 -12.54 8.20
CA VAL A 131 -9.97 -11.25 7.52
C VAL A 131 -9.43 -10.17 8.47
N VAL A 132 -10.04 -10.04 9.65
CA VAL A 132 -9.64 -9.01 10.64
C VAL A 132 -8.22 -9.23 11.14
N ILE A 133 -7.82 -10.47 11.42
CA ILE A 133 -6.45 -10.81 11.88
C ILE A 133 -5.44 -10.55 10.74
N ALA A 134 -5.75 -10.96 9.51
CA ALA A 134 -4.88 -10.72 8.36
C ALA A 134 -4.70 -9.21 8.08
N HIS A 135 -5.78 -8.43 8.15
CA HIS A 135 -5.72 -6.98 8.03
C HIS A 135 -4.91 -6.33 9.15
N ALA A 136 -5.10 -6.77 10.39
CA ALA A 136 -4.34 -6.24 11.52
C ALA A 136 -2.85 -6.53 11.36
N PHE A 137 -2.50 -7.76 10.97
CA PHE A 137 -1.12 -8.15 10.67
C PHE A 137 -0.50 -7.31 9.55
N TYR A 138 -1.28 -7.02 8.49
CA TYR A 138 -0.81 -6.24 7.35
C TYR A 138 -0.66 -4.74 7.66
N ASN A 139 -1.61 -4.17 8.43
CA ASN A 139 -1.77 -2.73 8.56
C ASN A 139 -1.24 -2.12 9.87
N PHE A 140 -0.89 -2.91 10.93
CA PHE A 140 -0.37 -2.32 12.16
C PHE A 140 0.90 -1.45 11.94
N PRO A 141 1.79 -1.74 10.97
CA PRO A 141 2.95 -0.90 10.71
C PRO A 141 2.59 0.51 10.23
N VAL A 142 1.47 0.65 9.51
CA VAL A 142 0.96 1.94 9.01
C VAL A 142 0.56 2.88 10.14
N ILE A 143 0.18 2.34 11.30
CA ILE A 143 -0.08 3.12 12.51
C ILE A 143 1.21 3.30 13.31
N MET A 144 1.94 2.21 13.52
CA MET A 144 3.10 2.17 14.42
C MET A 144 4.22 3.12 13.98
N HIS A 145 4.64 3.06 12.72
CA HIS A 145 5.82 3.81 12.27
C HIS A 145 5.61 5.34 12.26
N PRO A 146 4.53 5.91 11.71
CA PRO A 146 4.32 7.36 11.76
C PRO A 146 4.16 7.89 13.19
N VAL A 147 3.47 7.13 14.06
CA VAL A 147 3.30 7.51 15.46
C VAL A 147 4.64 7.47 16.21
N TYR A 148 5.45 6.44 15.99
CA TYR A 148 6.80 6.34 16.54
C TYR A 148 7.68 7.51 16.09
N GLU A 149 7.75 7.83 14.81
CA GLU A 149 8.56 8.94 14.30
C GLU A 149 8.08 10.30 14.85
N THR A 150 6.77 10.50 14.95
CA THR A 150 6.22 11.71 15.57
C THR A 150 6.60 11.81 17.04
N TYR A 151 6.49 10.71 17.80
CA TYR A 151 6.88 10.64 19.20
C TYR A 151 8.38 10.94 19.39
N MET A 152 9.24 10.41 18.54
CA MET A 152 10.69 10.64 18.61
C MET A 152 11.10 12.08 18.29
N CYS A 153 10.26 12.81 17.52
CA CYS A 153 10.47 14.21 17.16
C CYS A 153 9.73 15.21 18.09
N MET A 154 8.96 14.73 19.08
CA MET A 154 8.25 15.58 20.04
C MET A 154 9.20 16.29 21.00
N ASN A 155 8.86 17.53 21.35
CA ASN A 155 9.56 18.28 22.40
C ASN A 155 9.24 17.71 23.80
N ARG A 156 10.27 17.16 24.45
CA ARG A 156 10.14 16.56 25.79
C ARG A 156 9.91 17.57 26.90
N ALA A 157 10.29 18.84 26.70
CA ALA A 157 10.19 19.85 27.75
C ALA A 157 8.77 19.98 28.35
N LYS A 158 7.73 19.82 27.54
CA LYS A 158 6.33 19.85 28.02
C LYS A 158 6.01 18.71 29.01
N GLU A 159 6.55 17.51 28.74
CA GLU A 159 6.39 16.36 29.65
C GLU A 159 7.20 16.55 30.91
N ASP A 160 8.47 16.98 30.78
CA ASP A 160 9.39 17.17 31.91
C ASP A 160 8.86 18.25 32.87
N VAL A 161 8.35 19.39 32.36
CA VAL A 161 7.69 20.41 33.17
C VAL A 161 6.47 19.84 33.91
N SER A 162 5.68 18.99 33.26
CA SER A 162 4.53 18.38 33.93
C SER A 162 4.92 17.43 35.04
N TYR A 163 6.00 16.69 34.86
CA TYR A 163 6.56 15.82 35.91
C TYR A 163 7.11 16.64 37.09
N THR A 164 7.76 17.77 36.84
CA THR A 164 8.23 18.67 37.92
C THR A 164 7.08 19.28 38.70
N LEU A 165 5.92 19.47 38.05
CA LEU A 165 4.67 19.91 38.70
C LEU A 165 3.91 18.76 39.41
N GLY A 166 4.50 17.57 39.52
CA GLY A 166 3.91 16.42 40.25
C GLY A 166 2.87 15.62 39.47
N ALA A 167 2.74 15.82 38.14
CA ALA A 167 1.77 15.07 37.35
C ALA A 167 2.19 13.58 37.24
N LYS A 168 1.24 12.67 37.45
CA LYS A 168 1.45 11.22 37.28
C LYS A 168 1.67 10.86 35.80
N PRO A 169 2.48 9.83 35.47
CA PRO A 169 2.80 9.44 34.09
C PRO A 169 1.56 9.19 33.20
N VAL A 170 0.52 8.59 33.77
CA VAL A 170 -0.75 8.35 33.05
C VAL A 170 -1.43 9.65 32.65
N ARG A 171 -1.45 10.64 33.53
CA ARG A 171 -2.01 11.97 33.25
C ARG A 171 -1.23 12.69 32.15
N VAL A 172 0.11 12.67 32.25
CA VAL A 172 1.00 13.27 31.23
C VAL A 172 0.77 12.61 29.87
N PHE A 173 0.65 11.29 29.83
CA PHE A 173 0.36 10.58 28.58
C PHE A 173 -0.93 11.04 27.92
N PHE A 174 -2.05 11.09 28.64
CA PHE A 174 -3.34 11.46 28.04
C PHE A 174 -3.48 12.97 27.75
N THR A 175 -2.89 13.82 28.58
CA THR A 175 -3.06 15.29 28.42
C THR A 175 -2.03 15.92 27.49
N ILE A 176 -0.85 15.37 27.38
CA ILE A 176 0.27 15.93 26.58
C ILE A 176 0.64 15.01 25.44
N THR A 177 1.14 13.81 25.72
CA THR A 177 1.68 12.92 24.70
C THR A 177 0.63 12.54 23.66
N LEU A 178 -0.52 12.03 24.07
CA LEU A 178 -1.61 11.63 23.17
C LEU A 178 -2.19 12.83 22.41
N ARG A 179 -2.26 14.00 23.04
CA ARG A 179 -2.74 15.23 22.38
C ARG A 179 -1.81 15.67 21.25
N GLU A 180 -0.51 15.59 21.44
CA GLU A 180 0.50 15.87 20.39
C GLU A 180 0.46 14.82 19.27
N LEU A 181 0.26 13.54 19.60
CA LEU A 181 0.18 12.44 18.65
C LEU A 181 -1.16 12.34 17.91
N ARG A 182 -2.20 13.02 18.40
CA ARG A 182 -3.60 12.86 17.95
C ARG A 182 -3.74 12.94 16.44
N ASN A 183 -3.18 13.95 15.79
CA ASN A 183 -3.35 14.16 14.35
C ASN A 183 -2.67 13.05 13.54
N THR A 184 -1.45 12.64 13.92
CA THR A 184 -0.75 11.52 13.27
C THR A 184 -1.50 10.22 13.49
N LEU A 185 -2.00 9.99 14.70
CA LEU A 185 -2.77 8.79 15.04
C LEU A 185 -4.07 8.73 14.23
N LEU A 186 -4.88 9.79 14.25
CA LEU A 186 -6.15 9.85 13.51
C LEU A 186 -5.95 9.68 12.00
N SER A 187 -4.92 10.34 11.43
CA SER A 187 -4.57 10.19 10.01
C SER A 187 -4.16 8.75 9.67
N SER A 188 -3.38 8.11 10.54
CA SER A 188 -2.96 6.72 10.32
C SER A 188 -4.13 5.75 10.46
N LEU A 189 -5.03 5.96 11.42
CA LEU A 189 -6.24 5.16 11.59
C LEU A 189 -7.17 5.26 10.37
N LEU A 190 -7.37 6.48 9.87
CA LEU A 190 -8.19 6.70 8.68
C LEU A 190 -7.56 6.08 7.43
N LEU A 191 -6.23 6.14 7.29
CA LEU A 191 -5.52 5.48 6.18
C LEU A 191 -5.67 3.96 6.24
N VAL A 192 -5.53 3.36 7.42
CA VAL A 192 -5.76 1.92 7.63
C VAL A 192 -7.22 1.55 7.35
N PHE A 193 -8.17 2.39 7.77
CA PHE A 193 -9.58 2.20 7.43
C PHE A 193 -9.79 2.15 5.92
N MET A 194 -9.21 3.09 5.17
CA MET A 194 -9.30 3.13 3.70
C MET A 194 -8.70 1.87 3.07
N TYR A 195 -7.54 1.40 3.54
CA TYR A 195 -6.94 0.15 3.05
C TYR A 195 -7.79 -1.09 3.36
N CYS A 196 -8.41 -1.15 4.55
CA CYS A 196 -9.30 -2.25 4.91
C CYS A 196 -10.63 -2.19 4.14
N PHE A 197 -11.17 -0.98 3.90
CA PHE A 197 -12.40 -0.78 3.15
C PHE A 197 -12.26 -1.23 1.69
N SER A 198 -11.16 -0.84 1.03
CA SER A 198 -10.85 -1.21 -0.35
C SER A 198 -10.14 -2.56 -0.49
N SER A 199 -10.03 -3.35 0.60
CA SER A 199 -9.35 -4.64 0.55
C SER A 199 -10.14 -5.66 -0.26
N PHE A 200 -9.48 -6.24 -1.26
CA PHE A 200 -10.07 -7.23 -2.14
C PHE A 200 -9.50 -8.64 -1.90
N ALA A 201 -8.19 -8.83 -2.13
CA ALA A 201 -7.58 -10.17 -2.14
C ALA A 201 -7.75 -10.93 -0.82
N ILE A 202 -7.58 -10.24 0.32
CA ILE A 202 -7.72 -10.81 1.66
C ILE A 202 -9.17 -11.23 1.91
N VAL A 203 -10.14 -10.37 1.57
CA VAL A 203 -11.55 -10.64 1.79
C VAL A 203 -12.06 -11.74 0.86
N LEU A 204 -11.69 -11.70 -0.42
CA LEU A 204 -12.11 -12.69 -1.41
C LEU A 204 -11.66 -14.09 -1.01
N THR A 205 -10.43 -14.23 -0.53
CA THR A 205 -9.84 -15.54 -0.25
C THR A 205 -10.12 -16.04 1.17
N LEU A 206 -10.05 -15.16 2.18
CA LEU A 206 -10.19 -15.55 3.59
C LEU A 206 -11.59 -15.32 4.15
N GLY A 207 -12.44 -14.55 3.47
CA GLY A 207 -13.74 -14.11 4.01
C GLY A 207 -14.86 -15.14 4.02
N GLY A 208 -14.74 -16.25 3.29
CA GLY A 208 -15.75 -17.34 3.32
C GLY A 208 -17.01 -17.07 2.49
N GLY A 209 -16.91 -16.29 1.42
CA GLY A 209 -17.96 -16.15 0.41
C GLY A 209 -19.12 -15.23 0.82
N ILE A 210 -20.35 -15.59 0.44
CA ILE A 210 -21.54 -14.70 0.43
C ILE A 210 -21.85 -14.07 1.80
N LYS A 211 -21.54 -14.74 2.91
CA LYS A 211 -21.85 -14.25 4.26
C LYS A 211 -21.06 -12.98 4.62
N ASN A 212 -19.81 -12.90 4.18
CA ASN A 212 -18.88 -11.81 4.49
C ASN A 212 -18.49 -11.00 3.23
N THR A 213 -19.36 -11.03 2.20
CA THR A 213 -19.16 -10.24 0.98
C THR A 213 -19.02 -8.74 1.34
N THR A 214 -18.00 -8.11 0.78
CA THR A 214 -17.76 -6.66 0.88
C THR A 214 -18.03 -5.99 -0.45
N LEU A 215 -18.04 -4.65 -0.44
CA LEU A 215 -18.32 -3.86 -1.64
C LEU A 215 -17.32 -4.18 -2.78
N GLU A 216 -16.03 -4.28 -2.50
CA GLU A 216 -15.01 -4.62 -3.49
C GLU A 216 -15.21 -6.04 -4.08
N THR A 217 -15.54 -7.01 -3.23
CA THR A 217 -15.79 -8.37 -3.72
C THR A 217 -17.07 -8.47 -4.55
N GLU A 218 -18.10 -7.66 -4.26
CA GLU A 218 -19.32 -7.58 -5.07
C GLU A 218 -19.09 -6.89 -6.41
N ILE A 219 -18.27 -5.81 -6.44
CA ILE A 219 -17.84 -5.16 -7.68
C ILE A 219 -17.14 -6.17 -8.59
N TYR A 220 -16.18 -6.92 -8.04
CA TYR A 220 -15.48 -7.97 -8.79
C TYR A 220 -16.42 -9.05 -9.32
N LYS A 221 -17.34 -9.54 -8.50
CA LYS A 221 -18.31 -10.56 -8.87
C LYS A 221 -19.17 -10.08 -10.06
N ASN A 222 -19.64 -8.84 -10.02
CA ASN A 222 -20.45 -8.29 -11.10
C ASN A 222 -19.65 -8.12 -12.40
N PHE A 223 -18.40 -7.66 -12.35
CA PHE A 223 -17.60 -7.52 -13.56
C PHE A 223 -17.06 -8.82 -14.14
N LYS A 224 -16.69 -9.79 -13.28
CA LYS A 224 -15.96 -11.00 -13.71
C LYS A 224 -16.83 -12.26 -13.74
N THR A 225 -17.76 -12.41 -12.82
CA THR A 225 -18.52 -13.66 -12.65
C THR A 225 -19.90 -13.56 -13.29
N THR A 226 -20.70 -12.55 -12.91
CA THR A 226 -22.05 -12.38 -13.45
C THR A 226 -22.07 -11.60 -14.76
N LEU A 227 -20.94 -10.97 -15.10
CA LEU A 227 -20.77 -10.12 -16.32
C LEU A 227 -21.81 -9.00 -16.43
N ASN A 228 -22.38 -8.56 -15.31
CA ASN A 228 -23.33 -7.47 -15.26
C ASN A 228 -22.58 -6.15 -15.03
N GLN A 229 -22.16 -5.54 -16.15
CA GLN A 229 -21.38 -4.30 -16.17
C GLN A 229 -22.12 -3.16 -15.46
N THR A 230 -23.43 -3.07 -15.64
CA THR A 230 -24.25 -1.98 -15.11
C THR A 230 -24.33 -2.01 -13.59
N LEU A 231 -24.57 -3.18 -13.01
CA LEU A 231 -24.57 -3.35 -11.55
C LEU A 231 -23.15 -3.17 -10.97
N GLY A 232 -22.13 -3.71 -11.63
CA GLY A 232 -20.73 -3.52 -11.21
C GLY A 232 -20.36 -2.04 -11.15
N THR A 233 -20.77 -1.26 -12.16
CA THR A 233 -20.53 0.19 -12.22
C THR A 233 -21.30 0.95 -11.14
N ALA A 234 -22.54 0.56 -10.84
CA ALA A 234 -23.33 1.17 -9.78
C ALA A 234 -22.67 0.96 -8.39
N TYR A 235 -22.24 -0.28 -8.06
CA TYR A 235 -21.49 -0.56 -6.83
C TYR A 235 -20.14 0.16 -6.78
N ALA A 236 -19.42 0.25 -7.91
CA ALA A 236 -18.16 0.98 -8.00
C ALA A 236 -18.33 2.48 -7.72
N LEU A 237 -19.43 3.08 -8.20
CA LEU A 237 -19.74 4.48 -7.91
C LEU A 237 -20.06 4.70 -6.43
N VAL A 238 -20.79 3.80 -5.79
CA VAL A 238 -21.03 3.85 -4.33
C VAL A 238 -19.70 3.79 -3.56
N SER A 239 -18.81 2.85 -3.94
CA SER A 239 -17.47 2.74 -3.33
C SER A 239 -16.67 4.02 -3.49
N PHE A 240 -16.64 4.58 -4.71
CA PHE A 240 -15.95 5.81 -5.02
C PHE A 240 -16.42 6.99 -4.17
N LEU A 241 -17.74 7.20 -4.05
CA LEU A 241 -18.30 8.31 -3.26
C LEU A 241 -17.93 8.21 -1.78
N ILE A 242 -18.01 7.01 -1.19
CA ILE A 242 -17.64 6.80 0.21
C ILE A 242 -16.13 7.04 0.40
N MET A 243 -15.30 6.50 -0.48
CA MET A 243 -13.84 6.65 -0.39
C MET A 243 -13.39 8.08 -0.68
N LEU A 244 -14.09 8.80 -1.53
CA LEU A 244 -13.83 10.23 -1.78
C LEU A 244 -14.08 11.06 -0.51
N LEU A 245 -15.19 10.78 0.20
CA LEU A 245 -15.49 11.42 1.49
C LEU A 245 -14.40 11.10 2.53
N MET A 246 -13.96 9.85 2.63
CA MET A 246 -12.89 9.45 3.55
C MET A 246 -11.56 10.11 3.20
N THR A 247 -11.25 10.23 1.90
CA THR A 247 -10.06 10.94 1.41
C THR A 247 -10.11 12.43 1.77
N ALA A 248 -11.24 13.08 1.59
CA ALA A 248 -11.44 14.48 1.99
C ALA A 248 -11.25 14.66 3.51
N LEU A 249 -11.80 13.76 4.32
CA LEU A 249 -11.63 13.77 5.79
C LEU A 249 -10.14 13.56 6.17
N TYR A 250 -9.44 12.65 5.49
CA TYR A 250 -8.01 12.43 5.70
C TYR A 250 -7.20 13.73 5.49
N PHE A 251 -7.53 14.50 4.45
CA PHE A 251 -6.85 15.79 4.21
C PHE A 251 -7.20 16.84 5.24
N ALA A 252 -8.47 16.94 5.62
CA ALA A 252 -8.90 17.89 6.64
C ALA A 252 -8.15 17.69 7.98
N LEU A 253 -7.86 16.44 8.33
CA LEU A 253 -7.08 16.11 9.52
C LEU A 253 -5.60 16.46 9.37
N ASN A 254 -5.00 16.18 8.20
CA ASN A 254 -3.58 16.45 7.95
C ASN A 254 -3.27 17.95 7.77
N ALA A 255 -4.18 18.74 7.22
CA ALA A 255 -4.01 20.19 7.04
C ALA A 255 -3.84 20.94 8.36
N LYS A 256 -4.40 20.43 9.46
CA LYS A 256 -4.36 21.04 10.80
C LYS A 256 -3.13 20.64 11.65
N GLY A 257 -2.34 19.68 11.18
CA GLY A 257 -1.24 19.09 11.94
C GLY A 257 0.09 19.83 11.76
N LYS A 258 0.27 21.00 12.36
CA LYS A 258 1.61 21.56 12.60
C LYS A 258 2.16 20.98 13.89
N THR A 259 2.86 19.85 13.81
CA THR A 259 3.68 19.39 14.94
C THR A 259 4.98 20.20 14.94
N GLU A 260 5.28 20.88 16.04
CA GLU A 260 6.58 21.49 16.26
C GLU A 260 7.62 20.36 16.31
N LYS A 261 8.27 20.13 15.19
CA LYS A 261 9.35 19.15 15.11
C LYS A 261 10.59 19.76 15.69
N THR A 262 11.07 19.24 16.80
CA THR A 262 12.41 19.58 17.30
C THR A 262 13.45 18.91 16.42
N ALA A 263 14.56 19.63 16.14
CA ALA A 263 15.68 19.09 15.36
C ALA A 263 16.41 17.95 16.07
N LYS A 264 16.26 17.81 17.40
CA LYS A 264 16.90 16.77 18.19
C LYS A 264 15.94 15.60 18.43
N ARG A 265 16.37 14.41 18.02
CA ARG A 265 15.66 13.16 18.29
C ARG A 265 15.70 12.84 19.79
N ARG A 266 14.59 12.34 20.33
CA ARG A 266 14.45 11.96 21.74
C ARG A 266 15.44 10.85 22.10
N ILE A 267 16.19 11.00 23.20
CA ILE A 267 17.06 9.96 23.74
C ILE A 267 16.23 9.08 24.67
N LEU A 268 16.22 7.79 24.40
CA LEU A 268 15.50 6.79 25.22
C LEU A 268 16.42 6.20 26.29
N LYS A 269 15.83 5.74 27.38
CA LYS A 269 16.57 5.01 28.42
C LYS A 269 16.97 3.63 27.89
N LYS A 270 18.13 3.11 28.31
CA LYS A 270 18.52 1.73 28.01
C LYS A 270 17.43 0.77 28.50
N GLY A 271 16.95 -0.08 27.61
CA GLY A 271 15.95 -1.09 27.90
C GLY A 271 16.54 -2.27 28.64
N GLY A 272 15.72 -2.87 29.53
CA GLY A 272 16.08 -4.13 30.18
C GLY A 272 15.93 -5.33 29.22
N ILE A 273 16.30 -6.51 29.70
CA ILE A 273 16.18 -7.79 28.98
C ILE A 273 14.76 -8.04 28.49
N MET A 274 13.74 -7.64 29.26
CA MET A 274 12.33 -7.80 28.89
C MET A 274 11.96 -7.16 27.56
N SER A 275 12.49 -5.96 27.24
CA SER A 275 12.25 -5.30 25.96
C SER A 275 12.86 -6.07 24.79
N SER A 276 14.01 -6.68 24.98
CA SER A 276 14.67 -7.52 23.96
C SER A 276 13.94 -8.84 23.75
N VAL A 277 13.47 -9.47 24.85
CA VAL A 277 12.65 -10.70 24.78
C VAL A 277 11.33 -10.44 24.05
N PHE A 278 10.66 -9.33 24.37
CA PHE A 278 9.45 -8.93 23.65
C PHE A 278 9.73 -8.74 22.15
N ALA A 279 10.80 -8.00 21.81
CA ALA A 279 11.15 -7.75 20.41
C ALA A 279 11.46 -9.06 19.66
N LEU A 280 12.12 -10.00 20.29
CA LEU A 280 12.40 -11.33 19.72
C LEU A 280 11.10 -12.13 19.52
N ALA A 281 10.27 -12.23 20.55
CA ALA A 281 9.01 -12.98 20.50
C ALA A 281 8.04 -12.39 19.48
N PHE A 282 7.86 -11.08 19.47
CA PHE A 282 6.99 -10.41 18.50
C PHE A 282 7.57 -10.48 17.08
N GLY A 283 8.88 -10.34 16.93
CA GLY A 283 9.59 -10.48 15.65
C GLY A 283 9.41 -11.88 15.05
N THR A 284 9.45 -12.93 15.86
CA THR A 284 9.18 -14.31 15.40
C THR A 284 7.76 -14.49 14.92
N VAL A 285 6.77 -13.88 15.60
CA VAL A 285 5.37 -13.90 15.16
C VAL A 285 5.20 -13.21 13.82
N ILE A 286 5.89 -12.09 13.58
CA ILE A 286 5.86 -11.39 12.29
C ILE A 286 6.51 -12.22 11.17
N LEU A 287 7.62 -12.90 11.48
CA LEU A 287 8.34 -13.70 10.49
C LEU A 287 7.69 -15.06 10.23
N ALA A 288 6.89 -15.58 11.15
CA ALA A 288 6.27 -16.91 11.07
C ALA A 288 5.49 -17.16 9.75
N PRO A 289 4.68 -16.23 9.22
CA PRO A 289 4.00 -16.41 7.94
C PRO A 289 4.96 -16.61 6.77
N VAL A 290 6.03 -15.82 6.71
CA VAL A 290 7.04 -15.90 5.66
C VAL A 290 7.84 -17.20 5.77
N ILE A 291 8.30 -17.52 6.98
CA ILE A 291 9.02 -18.76 7.26
C ILE A 291 8.15 -19.98 6.87
N ARG A 292 6.85 -19.94 7.19
CA ARG A 292 5.93 -21.02 6.84
C ARG A 292 5.82 -21.24 5.33
N ILE A 293 5.73 -20.17 4.54
CA ILE A 293 5.72 -20.27 3.07
C ILE A 293 7.01 -20.90 2.56
N VAL A 294 8.15 -20.41 3.04
CA VAL A 294 9.47 -20.93 2.62
C VAL A 294 9.58 -22.40 2.98
N LEU A 295 9.28 -22.78 4.22
CA LEU A 295 9.33 -24.17 4.64
C LEU A 295 8.36 -25.04 3.84
N PHE A 296 7.15 -24.58 3.57
CA PHE A 296 6.16 -25.34 2.81
C PHE A 296 6.55 -25.48 1.33
N SER A 297 7.24 -24.53 0.75
CA SER A 297 7.71 -24.63 -0.64
C SER A 297 8.77 -25.72 -0.81
N PHE A 298 9.57 -25.99 0.23
CA PHE A 298 10.60 -27.06 0.22
C PHE A 298 10.08 -28.39 0.78
N PHE A 299 9.17 -28.32 1.75
CA PHE A 299 8.60 -29.47 2.47
C PHE A 299 7.07 -29.45 2.44
N PRO A 300 6.44 -29.66 1.27
CA PRO A 300 4.98 -29.62 1.18
C PRO A 300 4.39 -30.79 1.98
N SER A 301 3.72 -30.46 3.08
CA SER A 301 3.05 -31.41 3.94
C SER A 301 1.53 -31.28 3.80
N GLY A 302 0.84 -32.37 3.46
CA GLY A 302 -0.62 -32.45 3.45
C GLY A 302 -1.25 -32.26 2.08
N GLY A 303 -1.57 -33.35 1.42
CA GLY A 303 -2.30 -33.45 0.17
C GLY A 303 -2.19 -34.87 -0.39
N ARG A 304 -3.10 -35.28 -1.25
CA ARG A 304 -3.07 -36.57 -1.93
C ARG A 304 -1.81 -36.68 -2.79
N GLY A 305 -0.73 -37.24 -2.24
CA GLY A 305 0.57 -37.42 -2.85
C GLY A 305 1.60 -36.40 -2.37
N ARG A 306 2.81 -36.88 -1.99
CA ARG A 306 4.00 -36.05 -1.74
C ARG A 306 4.36 -35.35 -3.06
N MET A 307 3.98 -34.08 -3.21
CA MET A 307 4.38 -33.30 -4.37
C MET A 307 5.89 -33.07 -4.28
N ASN A 308 6.64 -33.52 -5.30
CA ASN A 308 8.06 -33.34 -5.32
C ASN A 308 8.37 -31.83 -5.46
N VAL A 309 9.25 -31.29 -4.64
CA VAL A 309 9.71 -29.87 -4.68
C VAL A 309 10.09 -29.47 -6.11
N PHE A 310 10.82 -30.34 -6.81
CA PHE A 310 11.23 -30.11 -8.21
C PHE A 310 10.02 -29.94 -9.14
N LYS A 311 8.93 -30.66 -8.91
CA LYS A 311 7.70 -30.52 -9.70
C LYS A 311 7.02 -29.19 -9.44
N ALA A 312 6.93 -28.76 -8.17
CA ALA A 312 6.30 -27.48 -7.80
C ALA A 312 7.06 -26.28 -8.38
N TYR A 313 8.39 -26.25 -8.22
CA TYR A 313 9.19 -25.20 -8.85
C TYR A 313 9.24 -25.35 -10.38
N GLY A 314 9.27 -26.59 -10.90
CA GLY A 314 9.16 -26.86 -12.34
C GLY A 314 7.88 -26.26 -12.95
N ASN A 315 6.74 -26.38 -12.28
CA ASN A 315 5.50 -25.76 -12.71
C ASN A 315 5.58 -24.22 -12.79
N VAL A 316 6.27 -23.59 -11.84
CA VAL A 316 6.45 -22.12 -11.85
C VAL A 316 7.40 -21.70 -12.98
N PHE A 317 8.51 -22.40 -13.17
CA PHE A 317 9.51 -22.05 -14.18
C PHE A 317 9.11 -22.48 -15.60
N SER A 318 8.28 -23.50 -15.78
CA SER A 318 7.71 -23.83 -17.10
C SER A 318 6.82 -22.69 -17.63
N HIS A 319 6.26 -21.88 -16.75
CA HIS A 319 5.49 -20.70 -17.10
C HIS A 319 6.32 -19.40 -16.89
N TYR A 320 7.59 -19.38 -17.31
CA TYR A 320 8.51 -18.24 -17.14
C TYR A 320 7.93 -16.91 -17.68
N ASN A 321 7.04 -16.97 -18.67
CA ASN A 321 6.35 -15.79 -19.19
C ASN A 321 5.59 -15.02 -18.10
N VAL A 322 5.07 -15.71 -17.10
CA VAL A 322 4.36 -15.08 -15.95
C VAL A 322 5.33 -14.24 -15.11
N ILE A 323 6.56 -14.71 -14.94
CA ILE A 323 7.62 -13.99 -14.22
C ILE A 323 8.04 -12.75 -15.03
N ILE A 324 8.28 -12.94 -16.35
CA ILE A 324 8.64 -11.83 -17.24
C ILE A 324 7.53 -10.77 -17.27
N ASN A 325 6.28 -11.17 -17.43
CA ASN A 325 5.14 -10.26 -17.42
C ASN A 325 5.10 -9.42 -16.13
N SER A 326 5.31 -10.06 -14.98
CA SER A 326 5.34 -9.37 -13.68
C SER A 326 6.45 -8.33 -13.61
N LEU A 327 7.65 -8.68 -14.09
CA LEU A 327 8.80 -7.77 -14.08
C LEU A 327 8.60 -6.61 -15.05
N VAL A 328 8.10 -6.87 -16.25
CA VAL A 328 7.83 -5.83 -17.26
C VAL A 328 6.77 -4.84 -16.77
N VAL A 329 5.63 -5.34 -16.29
CA VAL A 329 4.56 -4.49 -15.74
C VAL A 329 5.06 -3.68 -14.55
N ALA A 330 5.78 -4.31 -13.62
CA ALA A 330 6.29 -3.64 -12.43
C ALA A 330 7.33 -2.57 -12.78
N PHE A 331 8.22 -2.84 -13.73
CA PHE A 331 9.24 -1.87 -14.14
C PHE A 331 8.63 -0.64 -14.82
N ILE A 332 7.69 -0.84 -15.75
CA ILE A 332 7.01 0.26 -16.45
C ILE A 332 6.18 1.08 -15.44
N SER A 333 5.40 0.40 -14.60
CA SER A 333 4.58 1.02 -13.56
C SER A 333 5.42 1.86 -12.59
N ALA A 334 6.53 1.30 -12.09
CA ALA A 334 7.43 2.00 -11.16
C ALA A 334 8.10 3.21 -11.83
N SER A 335 8.51 3.10 -13.09
CA SER A 335 9.10 4.20 -13.85
C SER A 335 8.13 5.36 -14.01
N ILE A 336 6.89 5.08 -14.44
CA ILE A 336 5.82 6.07 -14.57
C ILE A 336 5.54 6.73 -13.20
N CYS A 337 5.35 5.92 -12.17
CA CYS A 337 4.98 6.37 -10.84
C CYS A 337 6.04 7.29 -10.21
N VAL A 338 7.32 6.91 -10.27
CA VAL A 338 8.44 7.70 -9.71
C VAL A 338 8.63 8.99 -10.47
N PHE A 339 8.59 8.94 -11.81
CA PHE A 339 8.73 10.13 -12.65
C PHE A 339 7.63 11.16 -12.37
N LEU A 340 6.36 10.74 -12.38
CA LEU A 340 5.23 11.61 -12.04
C LEU A 340 5.35 12.17 -10.62
N SER A 341 5.68 11.32 -9.65
CA SER A 341 5.83 11.74 -8.26
C SER A 341 6.93 12.78 -8.07
N PHE A 342 8.05 12.61 -8.75
CA PHE A 342 9.17 13.54 -8.68
C PHE A 342 8.81 14.90 -9.29
N VAL A 343 8.32 14.94 -10.53
CA VAL A 343 7.98 16.19 -11.22
C VAL A 343 6.89 16.97 -10.47
N ILE A 344 5.83 16.26 -10.05
CA ILE A 344 4.71 16.88 -9.36
C ILE A 344 5.13 17.41 -7.97
N SER A 345 5.95 16.67 -7.24
CA SER A 345 6.45 17.12 -5.93
C SER A 345 7.36 18.33 -6.06
N GLU A 346 8.32 18.33 -7.00
CA GLU A 346 9.20 19.47 -7.25
C GLU A 346 8.41 20.74 -7.60
N TYR A 347 7.41 20.61 -8.47
CA TYR A 347 6.57 21.73 -8.84
C TYR A 347 5.84 22.33 -7.63
N PHE A 348 5.21 21.50 -6.81
CA PHE A 348 4.44 21.98 -5.68
C PHE A 348 5.30 22.60 -4.58
N VAL A 349 6.47 22.03 -4.33
CA VAL A 349 7.42 22.60 -3.34
C VAL A 349 7.98 23.92 -3.82
N ARG A 350 8.34 24.04 -5.10
CA ARG A 350 8.90 25.30 -5.67
C ARG A 350 7.86 26.42 -5.73
N ARG A 351 6.60 26.11 -6.01
CA ARG A 351 5.50 27.09 -6.09
C ARG A 351 4.80 27.32 -4.73
N ASN A 352 5.29 26.70 -3.65
CA ASN A 352 4.70 26.78 -2.29
C ASN A 352 3.19 26.49 -2.25
N LYS A 353 2.69 25.55 -3.09
CA LYS A 353 1.29 25.19 -3.19
C LYS A 353 0.98 23.97 -2.34
N ASN A 354 0.34 24.18 -1.19
CA ASN A 354 -0.06 23.08 -0.29
C ASN A 354 -1.42 22.44 -0.65
N LEU A 355 -2.29 23.14 -1.35
CA LEU A 355 -3.66 22.69 -1.66
C LEU A 355 -3.71 21.54 -2.68
N SER A 356 -2.69 21.40 -3.48
CA SER A 356 -2.55 20.41 -4.54
C SER A 356 -2.31 18.98 -4.03
N ALA A 357 -1.94 18.82 -2.77
CA ALA A 357 -1.81 17.49 -2.17
C ALA A 357 -3.13 16.68 -2.21
N ALA A 358 -4.30 17.33 -2.17
CA ALA A 358 -5.59 16.65 -2.24
C ALA A 358 -5.77 15.85 -3.55
N VAL A 359 -5.40 16.43 -4.68
CA VAL A 359 -5.54 15.81 -6.01
C VAL A 359 -4.62 14.58 -6.14
N VAL A 360 -3.45 14.62 -5.52
CA VAL A 360 -2.46 13.53 -5.53
C VAL A 360 -3.01 12.24 -4.88
N PHE A 361 -3.97 12.38 -3.98
CA PHE A 361 -4.51 11.23 -3.26
C PHE A 361 -5.88 10.76 -3.78
N LEU A 362 -6.42 11.38 -4.83
CA LEU A 362 -7.60 10.87 -5.52
C LEU A 362 -7.49 9.36 -5.86
N PRO A 363 -6.31 8.81 -6.22
CA PRO A 363 -6.17 7.39 -6.43
C PRO A 363 -6.61 6.50 -5.25
N LEU A 364 -6.52 6.99 -4.01
CA LEU A 364 -7.00 6.23 -2.84
C LEU A 364 -8.53 6.09 -2.80
N SER A 365 -9.27 6.92 -3.51
CA SER A 365 -10.74 6.84 -3.54
C SER A 365 -11.28 5.91 -4.61
N VAL A 366 -10.42 5.35 -5.47
CA VAL A 366 -10.85 4.54 -6.61
C VAL A 366 -10.58 3.07 -6.36
N SER A 367 -11.56 2.22 -6.63
CA SER A 367 -11.38 0.78 -6.67
C SER A 367 -10.44 0.37 -7.79
N GLY A 368 -9.39 -0.39 -7.47
CA GLY A 368 -8.48 -0.95 -8.46
C GLY A 368 -9.19 -1.86 -9.47
N ILE A 369 -10.27 -2.53 -9.05
CA ILE A 369 -11.12 -3.38 -9.88
C ILE A 369 -11.88 -2.54 -10.90
N ALA A 370 -12.55 -1.47 -10.45
CA ALA A 370 -13.33 -0.59 -11.31
C ALA A 370 -12.44 0.15 -12.32
N LEU A 371 -11.26 0.62 -11.88
CA LEU A 371 -10.28 1.26 -12.76
C LEU A 371 -9.79 0.29 -13.84
N SER A 372 -9.49 -0.95 -13.46
CA SER A 372 -9.03 -1.99 -14.39
C SER A 372 -10.09 -2.34 -15.42
N GLU A 373 -11.37 -2.40 -15.00
CA GLU A 373 -12.48 -2.66 -15.89
C GLU A 373 -12.70 -1.50 -16.88
N GLY A 374 -12.60 -0.26 -16.41
CA GLY A 374 -12.67 0.91 -17.27
C GLY A 374 -11.59 0.92 -18.36
N TRP A 375 -10.35 0.58 -17.99
CA TRP A 375 -9.26 0.41 -18.96
C TRP A 375 -9.52 -0.77 -19.91
N ARG A 376 -9.95 -1.93 -19.40
CA ARG A 376 -10.25 -3.12 -20.20
C ARG A 376 -11.34 -2.86 -21.23
N ALA A 377 -12.32 -2.04 -20.87
CA ALA A 377 -13.42 -1.69 -21.74
C ALA A 377 -12.99 -0.92 -23.01
N VAL A 378 -11.86 -0.23 -22.96
CA VAL A 378 -11.33 0.60 -24.07
C VAL A 378 -10.12 -0.04 -24.73
N SER A 379 -9.31 -0.76 -23.97
CA SER A 379 -8.12 -1.42 -24.49
C SER A 379 -8.51 -2.65 -25.34
N GLY A 380 -7.77 -2.86 -26.42
CA GLY A 380 -7.94 -4.03 -27.29
C GLY A 380 -7.62 -5.37 -26.59
N ASN A 381 -7.88 -6.46 -27.31
CA ASN A 381 -7.71 -7.83 -26.82
C ASN A 381 -6.32 -8.39 -27.18
N GLY A 382 -5.23 -7.86 -26.59
CA GLY A 382 -3.89 -8.36 -26.91
C GLY A 382 -2.94 -8.29 -25.72
N TYR A 383 -1.81 -9.01 -25.83
CA TYR A 383 -0.74 -9.01 -24.85
C TYR A 383 -0.27 -7.59 -24.52
N PHE A 384 0.04 -6.81 -25.55
CA PHE A 384 0.52 -5.44 -25.40
C PHE A 384 -0.47 -4.53 -24.65
N PHE A 385 -1.75 -4.64 -24.97
CA PHE A 385 -2.80 -3.88 -24.26
C PHE A 385 -2.93 -4.30 -22.81
N SER A 386 -2.77 -5.58 -22.49
CA SER A 386 -2.79 -6.07 -21.10
C SER A 386 -1.61 -5.50 -20.29
N VAL A 387 -0.40 -5.47 -20.89
CA VAL A 387 0.79 -4.86 -20.26
C VAL A 387 0.59 -3.38 -19.98
N ILE A 388 0.13 -2.60 -20.98
CA ILE A 388 -0.10 -1.16 -20.81
C ILE A 388 -1.17 -0.91 -19.74
N THR A 389 -2.31 -1.59 -19.85
CA THR A 389 -3.42 -1.44 -18.91
C THR A 389 -2.96 -1.68 -17.46
N LEU A 390 -2.29 -2.81 -17.21
CA LEU A 390 -1.81 -3.10 -15.86
C LEU A 390 -0.75 -2.12 -15.41
N SER A 391 0.18 -1.73 -16.28
CA SER A 391 1.22 -0.76 -15.92
C SER A 391 0.65 0.59 -15.55
N CYS A 392 -0.37 1.06 -16.28
CA CYS A 392 -1.06 2.32 -15.97
C CYS A 392 -1.85 2.24 -14.66
N VAL A 393 -2.61 1.16 -14.46
CA VAL A 393 -3.40 0.94 -13.23
C VAL A 393 -2.48 0.82 -12.00
N HIS A 394 -1.43 0.01 -12.08
CA HIS A 394 -0.48 -0.16 -10.97
C HIS A 394 0.25 1.14 -10.65
N ALA A 395 0.68 1.91 -11.67
CA ALA A 395 1.30 3.21 -11.48
C ALA A 395 0.37 4.18 -10.75
N PHE A 396 -0.91 4.21 -11.13
CA PHE A 396 -1.91 5.06 -10.52
C PHE A 396 -2.20 4.65 -9.06
N LEU A 397 -2.38 3.37 -8.78
CA LEU A 397 -2.67 2.87 -7.44
C LEU A 397 -1.48 3.07 -6.47
N ALA A 398 -0.25 2.91 -6.95
CA ALA A 398 0.96 3.12 -6.15
C ALA A 398 1.30 4.60 -5.94
N PHE A 399 0.79 5.49 -6.81
CA PHE A 399 1.19 6.90 -6.87
C PHE A 399 1.09 7.65 -5.53
N PRO A 400 0.01 7.56 -4.72
CA PRO A 400 -0.09 8.31 -3.47
C PRO A 400 1.02 7.98 -2.46
N LEU A 401 1.39 6.71 -2.34
CA LEU A 401 2.43 6.25 -1.44
C LEU A 401 3.82 6.72 -1.91
N ILE A 402 4.10 6.56 -3.19
CA ILE A 402 5.40 6.93 -3.79
C ILE A 402 5.56 8.44 -3.81
N TYR A 403 4.50 9.18 -4.15
CA TYR A 403 4.50 10.63 -4.07
C TYR A 403 4.85 11.12 -2.65
N ARG A 404 4.17 10.60 -1.63
CA ARG A 404 4.44 10.96 -0.24
C ARG A 404 5.89 10.68 0.16
N TYR A 405 6.42 9.55 -0.29
CA TYR A 405 7.80 9.17 -0.01
C TYR A 405 8.80 10.14 -0.67
N ILE A 406 8.61 10.44 -1.96
CA ILE A 406 9.49 11.36 -2.72
C ILE A 406 9.33 12.80 -2.23
N ASP A 407 8.10 13.28 -1.98
CA ASP A 407 7.80 14.62 -1.48
C ASP A 407 8.50 14.90 -0.14
N SER A 408 8.56 13.89 0.73
CA SER A 408 9.32 14.00 1.99
C SER A 408 10.82 14.22 1.78
N GLY A 409 11.37 13.70 0.71
CA GLY A 409 12.76 13.93 0.30
C GLY A 409 12.96 15.31 -0.34
N VAL A 410 12.08 15.66 -1.26
CA VAL A 410 12.11 16.96 -1.99
C VAL A 410 12.04 18.14 -1.01
N ARG A 411 11.21 18.05 0.03
CA ARG A 411 11.09 19.09 1.08
C ARG A 411 12.32 19.22 1.98
N LYS A 412 13.23 18.24 1.97
CA LYS A 412 14.49 18.32 2.73
C LYS A 412 15.58 19.09 2.01
N ILE A 413 15.44 19.38 0.70
CA ILE A 413 16.41 20.19 -0.05
C ILE A 413 16.28 21.64 0.41
N PRO A 414 17.36 22.25 0.95
CA PRO A 414 17.34 23.64 1.37
C PRO A 414 17.06 24.59 0.19
N LEU A 415 16.27 25.64 0.42
CA LEU A 415 15.99 26.66 -0.60
C LEU A 415 17.27 27.34 -1.11
N SER A 416 18.30 27.46 -0.26
CA SER A 416 19.59 27.99 -0.64
C SER A 416 20.23 27.21 -1.80
N VAL A 417 20.18 25.88 -1.78
CA VAL A 417 20.73 25.03 -2.85
C VAL A 417 20.00 25.27 -4.17
N ARG A 418 18.68 25.38 -4.13
CA ARG A 418 17.87 25.69 -5.32
C ARG A 418 18.16 27.08 -5.88
N ASN A 419 18.29 28.08 -5.01
CA ASN A 419 18.58 29.45 -5.40
C ASN A 419 19.99 29.57 -6.02
N VAL A 420 21.00 28.87 -5.49
CA VAL A 420 22.37 28.87 -6.04
C VAL A 420 22.37 28.36 -7.49
N SER A 421 21.65 27.29 -7.82
CA SER A 421 21.60 26.80 -9.20
C SER A 421 21.02 27.82 -10.17
N LEU A 422 19.98 28.55 -9.73
CA LEU A 422 19.34 29.60 -10.53
C LEU A 422 20.25 30.84 -10.68
N THR A 423 20.97 31.27 -9.62
CA THR A 423 21.92 32.40 -9.66
C THR A 423 23.12 32.09 -10.52
N LEU A 424 23.53 30.82 -10.64
CA LEU A 424 24.58 30.38 -11.57
C LEU A 424 24.09 30.30 -13.04
N GLY A 425 22.86 30.74 -13.33
CA GLY A 425 22.34 30.86 -14.69
C GLY A 425 21.69 29.59 -15.23
N CYS A 426 21.51 28.55 -14.40
CA CYS A 426 20.77 27.37 -14.79
C CYS A 426 19.28 27.73 -14.97
N ASP A 427 18.63 27.16 -16.00
CA ASP A 427 17.17 27.20 -16.09
C ASP A 427 16.51 26.26 -15.06
N GLU A 428 15.24 26.47 -14.78
CA GLU A 428 14.52 25.70 -13.75
C GLU A 428 14.49 24.21 -14.07
N THR A 429 14.31 23.84 -15.33
CA THR A 429 14.32 22.47 -15.81
C THR A 429 15.64 21.77 -15.53
N TYR A 430 16.75 22.42 -15.85
CA TYR A 430 18.09 21.90 -15.57
C TYR A 430 18.34 21.76 -14.07
N SER A 431 17.93 22.76 -13.27
CA SER A 431 18.03 22.73 -11.81
C SER A 431 17.29 21.49 -11.23
N VAL A 432 16.08 21.21 -11.68
CA VAL A 432 15.29 20.06 -11.22
C VAL A 432 15.93 18.73 -11.64
N PHE A 433 16.20 18.52 -12.93
CA PHE A 433 16.62 17.21 -13.43
C PHE A 433 18.11 16.90 -13.24
N LYS A 434 18.97 17.90 -13.04
CA LYS A 434 20.40 17.69 -12.81
C LYS A 434 20.81 17.93 -11.36
N CYS A 435 20.40 19.05 -10.76
CA CYS A 435 20.82 19.38 -9.38
C CYS A 435 19.97 18.62 -8.36
N ASP A 436 18.64 18.83 -8.34
CA ASP A 436 17.78 18.23 -7.32
C ASP A 436 17.66 16.72 -7.47
N ALA A 437 17.56 16.21 -8.70
CA ALA A 437 17.55 14.76 -8.95
C ALA A 437 18.83 14.07 -8.48
N SER A 438 20.00 14.72 -8.63
CA SER A 438 21.27 14.17 -8.14
C SER A 438 21.31 14.08 -6.62
N ILE A 439 20.81 15.11 -5.92
CA ILE A 439 20.70 15.12 -4.45
C ILE A 439 19.72 14.06 -4.00
N LEU A 440 18.62 13.87 -4.72
CA LEU A 440 17.55 12.93 -4.41
C LEU A 440 17.79 11.52 -4.94
N LYS A 441 18.92 11.23 -5.57
CA LYS A 441 19.21 9.94 -6.20
C LYS A 441 18.87 8.76 -5.29
N SER A 442 19.30 8.82 -4.02
CA SER A 442 18.98 7.78 -3.02
C SER A 442 17.46 7.65 -2.78
N THR A 443 16.76 8.77 -2.67
CA THR A 443 15.30 8.78 -2.46
C THR A 443 14.56 8.24 -3.68
N LEU A 444 14.95 8.66 -4.89
CA LEU A 444 14.33 8.20 -6.14
C LEU A 444 14.53 6.70 -6.34
N VAL A 445 15.73 6.18 -6.11
CA VAL A 445 16.04 4.76 -6.24
C VAL A 445 15.26 3.91 -5.22
N LYS A 446 15.16 4.37 -3.97
CA LYS A 446 14.36 3.68 -2.95
C LYS A 446 12.86 3.78 -3.24
N GLY A 447 12.39 4.92 -3.73
CA GLY A 447 11.02 5.10 -4.21
C GLY A 447 10.68 4.15 -5.36
N PHE A 448 11.61 3.98 -6.29
CA PHE A 448 11.47 3.04 -7.40
C PHE A 448 11.37 1.59 -6.92
N ALA A 449 12.22 1.18 -5.98
CA ALA A 449 12.15 -0.15 -5.40
C ALA A 449 10.82 -0.41 -4.67
N LEU A 450 10.32 0.60 -3.94
CA LEU A 450 9.02 0.50 -3.28
C LEU A 450 7.87 0.41 -4.29
N ALA A 451 7.91 1.18 -5.37
CA ALA A 451 6.94 1.12 -6.45
C ALA A 451 6.93 -0.24 -7.16
N LEU A 452 8.13 -0.82 -7.41
CA LEU A 452 8.27 -2.17 -7.94
C LEU A 452 7.60 -3.21 -7.03
N ALA A 453 7.88 -3.16 -5.72
CA ALA A 453 7.32 -4.10 -4.75
C ALA A 453 5.78 -4.01 -4.69
N LEU A 454 5.22 -2.79 -4.69
CA LEU A 454 3.78 -2.57 -4.72
C LEU A 454 3.14 -3.12 -6.00
N SER A 455 3.75 -2.87 -7.16
CA SER A 455 3.24 -3.37 -8.44
C SER A 455 3.30 -4.89 -8.56
N LEU A 456 4.39 -5.52 -8.09
CA LEU A 456 4.51 -6.98 -8.05
C LEU A 456 3.44 -7.63 -7.15
N GLY A 457 2.99 -6.91 -6.13
CA GLY A 457 2.01 -7.39 -5.16
C GLY A 457 0.55 -7.17 -5.52
N GLU A 458 0.27 -6.39 -6.58
CA GLU A 458 -1.09 -6.04 -6.95
C GLU A 458 -1.81 -7.23 -7.60
N VAL A 459 -3.00 -7.55 -7.07
CA VAL A 459 -3.80 -8.72 -7.50
C VAL A 459 -5.14 -8.29 -8.07
N SER A 460 -5.77 -7.26 -7.51
CA SER A 460 -7.15 -6.89 -7.85
C SER A 460 -7.30 -6.52 -9.33
N SER A 461 -6.40 -5.69 -9.83
CA SER A 461 -6.32 -5.30 -11.23
C SER A 461 -5.96 -6.48 -12.15
N VAL A 462 -5.01 -7.31 -11.70
CA VAL A 462 -4.57 -8.49 -12.45
C VAL A 462 -5.73 -9.44 -12.70
N LEU A 463 -6.56 -9.74 -11.70
CA LEU A 463 -7.69 -10.68 -11.87
C LEU A 463 -8.76 -10.18 -12.84
N ILE A 464 -8.91 -8.88 -13.02
CA ILE A 464 -9.81 -8.29 -14.03
C ILE A 464 -9.20 -8.39 -15.44
N VAL A 465 -7.93 -8.04 -15.58
CA VAL A 465 -7.25 -7.95 -16.88
C VAL A 465 -6.74 -9.30 -17.37
N SER A 466 -6.42 -10.23 -16.44
CA SER A 466 -5.89 -11.55 -16.78
C SER A 466 -6.78 -12.34 -17.75
N ARG A 467 -6.11 -12.97 -18.70
CA ARG A 467 -6.67 -13.86 -19.72
C ARG A 467 -5.85 -15.17 -19.76
N SER A 468 -6.30 -16.16 -20.49
CA SER A 468 -5.59 -17.43 -20.67
C SER A 468 -4.14 -17.26 -21.15
N SER A 469 -3.87 -16.22 -21.95
CA SER A 469 -2.56 -15.94 -22.52
C SER A 469 -1.71 -14.95 -21.73
N PHE A 470 -2.27 -14.27 -20.72
CA PHE A 470 -1.57 -13.23 -19.97
C PHE A 470 -1.99 -13.20 -18.50
N THR A 471 -1.02 -13.43 -17.64
CA THR A 471 -1.17 -13.22 -16.19
C THR A 471 0.17 -12.80 -15.58
N THR A 472 0.14 -12.33 -14.34
CA THR A 472 1.33 -12.01 -13.54
C THR A 472 1.53 -13.04 -12.43
N LEU A 473 2.68 -12.98 -11.75
CA LEU A 473 3.02 -13.92 -10.68
C LEU A 473 2.03 -13.84 -9.50
N SER A 474 1.53 -12.63 -9.18
CA SER A 474 0.48 -12.43 -8.17
C SER A 474 -0.84 -13.08 -8.57
N GLY A 475 -1.23 -12.98 -9.84
CA GLY A 475 -2.41 -13.66 -10.39
C GLY A 475 -2.25 -15.18 -10.42
N ALA A 476 -1.07 -15.68 -10.78
CA ALA A 476 -0.77 -17.11 -10.74
C ALA A 476 -0.84 -17.68 -9.32
N ILE A 477 -0.30 -16.99 -8.32
CA ILE A 477 -0.41 -17.39 -6.90
C ILE A 477 -1.90 -17.50 -6.50
N TYR A 478 -2.72 -16.52 -6.88
CA TYR A 478 -4.16 -16.59 -6.61
C TYR A 478 -4.81 -17.83 -7.29
N SER A 479 -4.45 -18.10 -8.54
CA SER A 479 -4.97 -19.27 -9.27
C SER A 479 -4.57 -20.60 -8.60
N TYR A 480 -3.32 -20.72 -8.13
CA TYR A 480 -2.87 -21.87 -7.37
C TYR A 480 -3.61 -22.04 -6.04
N ILE A 481 -3.85 -20.94 -5.30
CA ILE A 481 -4.64 -20.97 -4.06
C ILE A 481 -6.06 -21.44 -4.34
N SER A 482 -6.70 -20.88 -5.38
CA SER A 482 -8.07 -21.22 -5.76
C SER A 482 -8.21 -22.64 -6.28
N GLY A 483 -7.16 -23.18 -6.92
CA GLY A 483 -7.05 -24.57 -7.38
C GLY A 483 -6.59 -25.58 -6.31
N TYR A 484 -6.38 -25.10 -5.06
CA TYR A 484 -5.85 -25.93 -3.96
C TYR A 484 -4.46 -26.52 -4.20
N ASP A 485 -3.71 -26.00 -5.18
CA ASP A 485 -2.30 -26.34 -5.41
C ASP A 485 -1.39 -25.43 -4.57
N TYR A 486 -1.41 -25.64 -3.27
CA TYR A 486 -0.63 -24.80 -2.34
C TYR A 486 0.87 -24.97 -2.49
N ALA A 487 1.36 -26.09 -3.04
CA ALA A 487 2.79 -26.33 -3.25
C ALA A 487 3.33 -25.43 -4.35
N SER A 488 2.70 -25.41 -5.54
CA SER A 488 3.05 -24.48 -6.61
C SER A 488 2.83 -23.02 -6.20
N GLY A 489 1.75 -22.76 -5.44
CA GLY A 489 1.48 -21.44 -4.86
C GLY A 489 2.59 -20.94 -3.93
N ALA A 490 3.10 -21.81 -3.05
CA ALA A 490 4.20 -21.47 -2.14
C ALA A 490 5.52 -21.26 -2.87
N SER A 491 5.81 -22.09 -3.88
CA SER A 491 7.00 -21.93 -4.72
C SER A 491 6.95 -20.61 -5.51
N ALA A 492 5.81 -20.26 -6.08
CA ALA A 492 5.60 -18.97 -6.76
C ALA A 492 5.72 -17.79 -5.79
N ALA A 493 5.21 -17.91 -4.56
CA ALA A 493 5.33 -16.90 -3.53
C ALA A 493 6.79 -16.68 -3.10
N VAL A 494 7.59 -17.75 -2.96
CA VAL A 494 9.03 -17.65 -2.68
C VAL A 494 9.75 -16.91 -3.81
N VAL A 495 9.46 -17.25 -5.07
CA VAL A 495 10.04 -16.54 -6.23
C VAL A 495 9.68 -15.04 -6.16
N LEU A 496 8.43 -14.70 -5.86
CA LEU A 496 7.99 -13.31 -5.74
C LEU A 496 8.67 -12.57 -4.58
N ILE A 497 8.84 -13.21 -3.42
CA ILE A 497 9.58 -12.66 -2.26
C ILE A 497 11.03 -12.39 -2.64
N VAL A 498 11.70 -13.38 -3.24
CA VAL A 498 13.11 -13.26 -3.64
C VAL A 498 13.30 -12.13 -4.66
N LEU A 499 12.43 -12.04 -5.67
CA LEU A 499 12.45 -10.94 -6.64
C LEU A 499 12.26 -9.57 -5.97
N SER A 500 11.28 -9.44 -5.09
CA SER A 500 11.02 -8.19 -4.36
C SER A 500 12.20 -7.78 -3.48
N LEU A 501 12.81 -8.73 -2.75
CA LEU A 501 13.97 -8.47 -1.90
C LEU A 501 15.23 -8.14 -2.71
N LEU A 502 15.49 -8.85 -3.80
CA LEU A 502 16.63 -8.57 -4.68
C LEU A 502 16.53 -7.16 -5.26
N LEU A 503 15.36 -6.79 -5.79
CA LEU A 503 15.14 -5.47 -6.39
C LEU A 503 15.30 -4.35 -5.35
N THR A 504 14.76 -4.53 -4.15
CA THR A 504 14.90 -3.55 -3.06
C THR A 504 16.34 -3.47 -2.54
N HIS A 505 17.07 -4.59 -2.49
CA HIS A 505 18.47 -4.63 -2.05
C HIS A 505 19.40 -3.95 -3.06
N ILE A 506 19.24 -4.24 -4.38
CA ILE A 506 20.01 -3.59 -5.46
C ILE A 506 19.79 -2.07 -5.42
N ALA A 507 18.54 -1.66 -5.25
CA ALA A 507 18.18 -0.25 -5.11
C ALA A 507 18.83 0.37 -3.86
N GLY A 508 18.86 -0.33 -2.73
CA GLY A 508 19.47 0.12 -1.49
C GLY A 508 20.99 0.31 -1.61
N ARG A 509 21.69 -0.58 -2.33
CA ARG A 509 23.16 -0.46 -2.57
C ARG A 509 23.52 0.71 -3.48
N LYS A 510 22.78 0.92 -4.57
CA LYS A 510 23.02 2.06 -5.48
C LYS A 510 22.65 3.41 -4.86
N ALA A 511 22.02 3.42 -3.71
CA ALA A 511 21.59 4.60 -2.98
C ALA A 511 22.58 5.03 -1.86
N LYS A 512 23.62 4.23 -1.60
CA LYS A 512 24.81 4.61 -0.82
C LYS A 512 25.88 5.14 -1.76
#